data_682fa170064574d566ff96e156c455d9
#
_entry.id   682fa170064574d566ff96e156c455d9
#
_cell.length_a   1.000
_cell.length_b   1.000
_cell.length_c   1.000
_cell.angle_alpha   90.00
_cell.angle_beta   90.00
_cell.angle_gamma   90.00
#
_symmetry.space_group_name_H-M   'P 1'
#
loop_
_entity.id
_entity.type
_entity.pdbx_description
1 polymer ?
#
loop_
_entity_poly.entity_id
_entity_poly.type
_entity_poly.pdbx_seq_one_letter_code
_entity_poly.pdbx_strand_id
1 'polypeptide(L)'
;AVLFGWSTIFSDQRLWYAAEVVVPEKEPHITEEAAFYVQPLLLNRALAQLQEGEQGVTDWYFLGVGGAAYQSVFRREVESVQSLFDNRFSADGHSIVLINDDDTTLSQPIATRTSISKAIETIGERMNKDEDVLFLFLTSHGSADGVFELNNAPLQIQSLTPAWLRTELDKAGIRWRVV
;
A
#
# COMPACT_ATOMS: atom_id res chain seq x y z
N ALA A 1 -20.05 56.16 -38.83
CA ALA A 1 -21.10 55.58 -37.97
C ALA A 1 -21.36 54.10 -38.31
N VAL A 2 -20.38 53.24 -38.35
CA VAL A 2 -20.58 51.80 -38.54
C VAL A 2 -19.46 51.03 -37.79
N LEU A 3 -19.31 51.22 -36.51
CA LEU A 3 -18.35 50.44 -35.70
C LEU A 3 -18.86 50.03 -34.32
N PHE A 4 -20.15 50.09 -34.06
CA PHE A 4 -20.74 49.71 -32.78
C PHE A 4 -21.55 48.40 -32.76
N GLY A 5 -21.58 47.67 -33.87
CA GLY A 5 -22.41 46.46 -33.99
C GLY A 5 -21.71 45.12 -33.79
N TRP A 6 -20.38 45.04 -33.66
CA TRP A 6 -19.67 43.78 -33.69
C TRP A 6 -19.24 43.25 -32.30
N SER A 7 -19.28 44.08 -31.27
CA SER A 7 -18.85 43.64 -29.95
C SER A 7 -19.90 42.83 -29.16
N THR A 8 -21.16 42.90 -29.55
CA THR A 8 -22.25 42.19 -28.84
C THR A 8 -22.61 40.83 -29.42
N ILE A 9 -22.13 40.50 -30.63
CA ILE A 9 -22.47 39.21 -31.25
C ILE A 9 -21.57 38.07 -30.81
N PHE A 10 -20.37 38.36 -30.27
CA PHE A 10 -19.39 37.34 -29.86
C PHE A 10 -19.15 37.27 -28.38
N SER A 11 -19.85 38.04 -27.56
CA SER A 11 -19.63 38.05 -26.10
C SER A 11 -20.06 36.78 -25.36
N ASP A 12 -20.92 35.97 -25.98
CA ASP A 12 -21.42 34.72 -25.39
C ASP A 12 -20.96 33.44 -26.11
N GLN A 13 -20.13 33.53 -27.11
CA GLN A 13 -19.55 32.36 -27.76
C GLN A 13 -18.33 31.91 -26.96
N ARG A 14 -18.54 30.97 -26.05
CA ARG A 14 -17.45 30.16 -25.46
C ARG A 14 -16.88 29.29 -26.58
N LEU A 15 -15.69 29.62 -27.07
CA LEU A 15 -14.97 28.84 -28.08
C LEU A 15 -14.62 27.43 -27.63
N TRP A 16 -14.74 27.16 -26.33
CA TRP A 16 -14.47 25.85 -25.71
C TRP A 16 -15.60 25.54 -24.74
N TYR A 17 -16.38 24.53 -25.03
CA TYR A 17 -17.13 23.80 -24.03
C TYR A 17 -16.18 22.73 -23.48
N ALA A 18 -15.81 22.82 -22.22
CA ALA A 18 -15.36 21.63 -21.53
C ALA A 18 -16.57 20.69 -21.53
N ALA A 19 -16.55 19.67 -22.39
CA ALA A 19 -17.48 18.56 -22.22
C ALA A 19 -17.23 18.05 -20.82
N GLU A 20 -18.24 18.07 -19.96
CA GLU A 20 -18.20 17.26 -18.75
C GLU A 20 -17.98 15.83 -19.23
N VAL A 21 -16.75 15.36 -19.10
CA VAL A 21 -16.46 13.94 -19.24
C VAL A 21 -17.13 13.31 -18.03
N VAL A 22 -18.38 12.85 -18.24
CA VAL A 22 -19.00 11.93 -17.28
C VAL A 22 -18.13 10.68 -17.35
N VAL A 23 -17.11 10.63 -16.50
CA VAL A 23 -16.40 9.39 -16.25
C VAL A 23 -17.44 8.47 -15.64
N PRO A 24 -17.82 7.36 -16.29
CA PRO A 24 -18.76 6.42 -15.68
C PRO A 24 -18.16 6.04 -14.35
N GLU A 25 -18.94 6.20 -13.27
CA GLU A 25 -18.56 5.74 -11.95
C GLU A 25 -18.29 4.23 -12.09
N LYS A 26 -17.02 3.86 -11.93
CA LYS A 26 -16.61 2.46 -12.07
C LYS A 26 -17.29 1.71 -10.92
N GLU A 27 -18.22 0.82 -11.25
CA GLU A 27 -18.82 -0.05 -10.26
C GLU A 27 -17.70 -0.69 -9.43
N PRO A 28 -17.79 -0.70 -8.11
CA PRO A 28 -16.74 -1.27 -7.28
C PRO A 28 -16.55 -2.74 -7.66
N HIS A 29 -15.32 -3.13 -7.98
CA HIS A 29 -14.96 -4.51 -8.35
C HIS A 29 -15.15 -5.50 -7.21
N ILE A 30 -15.25 -4.99 -6.00
CA ILE A 30 -15.41 -5.77 -4.77
C ILE A 30 -16.58 -5.21 -3.96
N THR A 31 -17.25 -6.09 -3.21
CA THR A 31 -18.14 -5.69 -2.14
C THR A 31 -17.37 -5.69 -0.82
N GLU A 32 -17.73 -4.80 0.10
CA GLU A 32 -17.17 -4.79 1.47
C GLU A 32 -17.35 -6.15 2.15
N GLU A 33 -18.48 -6.80 1.92
CA GLU A 33 -18.78 -8.14 2.44
C GLU A 33 -17.75 -9.17 1.96
N ALA A 34 -17.44 -9.23 0.65
CA ALA A 34 -16.46 -10.17 0.11
C ALA A 34 -15.08 -9.93 0.74
N ALA A 35 -14.64 -8.67 0.85
CA ALA A 35 -13.37 -8.33 1.49
C ALA A 35 -13.36 -8.72 2.98
N PHE A 36 -14.46 -8.47 3.70
CA PHE A 36 -14.60 -8.82 5.12
C PHE A 36 -14.34 -10.31 5.40
N TYR A 37 -14.85 -11.20 4.54
CA TYR A 37 -14.70 -12.64 4.72
C TYR A 37 -13.37 -13.19 4.19
N VAL A 38 -12.82 -12.63 3.11
CA VAL A 38 -11.60 -13.18 2.48
C VAL A 38 -10.32 -12.64 3.09
N GLN A 39 -10.28 -11.38 3.49
CA GLN A 39 -9.05 -10.71 3.92
C GLN A 39 -8.40 -11.34 5.18
N PRO A 40 -9.13 -11.75 6.22
CA PRO A 40 -8.52 -12.48 7.34
C PRO A 40 -7.84 -13.79 6.92
N LEU A 41 -8.40 -14.50 5.94
CA LEU A 41 -7.84 -15.76 5.45
C LEU A 41 -6.55 -15.51 4.65
N LEU A 42 -6.56 -14.50 3.78
CA LEU A 42 -5.38 -14.12 2.98
C LEU A 42 -4.23 -13.67 3.88
N LEU A 43 -4.51 -12.80 4.85
CA LEU A 43 -3.51 -12.32 5.79
C LEU A 43 -2.93 -13.48 6.62
N ASN A 44 -3.77 -14.32 7.21
CA ASN A 44 -3.31 -15.45 8.02
C ASN A 44 -2.46 -16.42 7.20
N ARG A 45 -2.81 -16.66 5.94
CA ARG A 45 -2.00 -17.50 5.05
C ARG A 45 -0.64 -16.88 4.78
N ALA A 46 -0.58 -15.58 4.48
CA ALA A 46 0.66 -14.87 4.22
C ALA A 46 1.58 -14.85 5.47
N LEU A 47 1.02 -14.59 6.64
CA LEU A 47 1.77 -14.62 7.90
C LEU A 47 2.32 -16.03 8.24
N ALA A 48 1.54 -17.08 7.95
CA ALA A 48 1.95 -18.45 8.19
C ALA A 48 3.08 -18.94 7.26
N GLN A 49 3.33 -18.24 6.15
CA GLN A 49 4.43 -18.56 5.22
C GLN A 49 5.77 -17.95 5.66
N LEU A 50 5.76 -16.99 6.59
CA LEU A 50 7.00 -16.43 7.12
C LEU A 50 7.77 -17.49 7.91
N GLN A 51 9.03 -17.70 7.51
CA GLN A 51 9.96 -18.64 8.16
C GLN A 51 10.69 -17.99 9.32
N GLU A 52 11.25 -18.82 10.19
CA GLU A 52 12.16 -18.37 11.24
C GLU A 52 13.55 -18.10 10.67
N GLY A 53 14.25 -17.11 11.23
CA GLY A 53 15.64 -16.82 10.88
C GLY A 53 16.59 -17.96 11.25
N GLU A 54 17.66 -18.14 10.49
CA GLU A 54 18.68 -19.15 10.74
C GLU A 54 19.72 -18.62 11.73
N GLN A 55 19.97 -19.34 12.81
CA GLN A 55 20.92 -18.92 13.83
C GLN A 55 22.36 -18.79 13.30
N GLY A 56 22.96 -17.63 13.51
CA GLY A 56 24.34 -17.33 13.05
C GLY A 56 24.42 -16.85 11.59
N VAL A 57 23.28 -16.63 10.97
CA VAL A 57 23.15 -16.03 9.63
C VAL A 57 22.33 -14.74 9.79
N THR A 58 22.72 -13.69 9.08
CA THR A 58 21.90 -12.47 9.03
C THR A 58 20.84 -12.65 7.96
N ASP A 59 19.60 -12.90 8.37
CA ASP A 59 18.47 -12.99 7.44
C ASP A 59 17.84 -11.61 7.18
N TRP A 60 17.43 -11.41 5.93
CA TRP A 60 16.70 -10.21 5.54
C TRP A 60 15.21 -10.49 5.50
N TYR A 61 14.49 -9.84 6.37
CA TYR A 61 13.02 -9.81 6.31
C TYR A 61 12.56 -8.62 5.49
N PHE A 62 11.60 -8.87 4.60
CA PHE A 62 11.02 -7.83 3.75
C PHE A 62 9.53 -7.66 4.04
N LEU A 63 9.12 -6.44 4.36
CA LEU A 63 7.71 -6.04 4.43
C LEU A 63 7.44 -4.96 3.39
N GLY A 64 6.69 -5.29 2.35
CA GLY A 64 6.29 -4.35 1.31
C GLY A 64 4.84 -3.86 1.51
N VAL A 65 4.62 -2.55 1.42
CA VAL A 65 3.31 -1.92 1.61
C VAL A 65 2.98 -1.02 0.43
N GLY A 66 1.97 -1.40 -0.36
CA GLY A 66 1.37 -0.58 -1.41
C GLY A 66 0.07 0.05 -0.91
N GLY A 67 0.01 1.40 -0.80
CA GLY A 67 -1.02 2.06 0.00
C GLY A 67 -2.29 2.46 -0.73
N ALA A 68 -2.26 2.79 -2.03
CA ALA A 68 -3.41 3.38 -2.73
C ALA A 68 -3.90 2.52 -3.91
N ALA A 69 -5.10 1.95 -3.79
CA ALA A 69 -5.63 0.96 -4.71
C ALA A 69 -5.94 1.48 -6.12
N TYR A 70 -6.30 2.75 -6.24
CA TYR A 70 -6.68 3.37 -7.52
C TYR A 70 -5.49 3.62 -8.47
N GLN A 71 -4.27 3.28 -8.06
CA GLN A 71 -3.05 3.39 -8.88
C GLN A 71 -2.18 2.14 -8.77
N SER A 72 -2.25 1.26 -9.76
CA SER A 72 -1.50 0.00 -9.81
C SER A 72 0.03 0.16 -9.84
N VAL A 73 0.56 1.38 -9.93
CA VAL A 73 1.99 1.65 -9.83
C VAL A 73 2.55 1.19 -8.49
N PHE A 74 1.85 1.43 -7.39
CA PHE A 74 2.30 1.06 -6.05
C PHE A 74 2.41 -0.46 -5.87
N ARG A 75 1.46 -1.23 -6.44
CA ARG A 75 1.57 -2.70 -6.49
C ARG A 75 2.83 -3.13 -7.23
N ARG A 76 3.05 -2.61 -8.45
CA ARG A 76 4.23 -2.98 -9.25
C ARG A 76 5.55 -2.64 -8.58
N GLU A 77 5.62 -1.53 -7.88
CA GLU A 77 6.82 -1.14 -7.12
C GLU A 77 7.09 -2.13 -5.99
N VAL A 78 6.07 -2.47 -5.18
CA VAL A 78 6.21 -3.46 -4.10
C VAL A 78 6.66 -4.82 -4.66
N GLU A 79 5.98 -5.34 -5.68
CA GLU A 79 6.32 -6.62 -6.32
C GLU A 79 7.73 -6.64 -6.89
N SER A 80 8.18 -5.53 -7.49
CA SER A 80 9.53 -5.39 -8.06
C SER A 80 10.60 -5.40 -6.96
N VAL A 81 10.37 -4.67 -5.86
CA VAL A 81 11.32 -4.62 -4.74
C VAL A 81 11.34 -5.94 -3.99
N GLN A 82 10.18 -6.58 -3.77
CA GLN A 82 10.11 -7.93 -3.21
C GLN A 82 10.95 -8.91 -4.03
N SER A 83 10.72 -8.96 -5.34
CA SER A 83 11.49 -9.85 -6.24
C SER A 83 13.01 -9.59 -6.19
N LEU A 84 13.42 -8.33 -6.01
CA LEU A 84 14.83 -8.00 -5.83
C LEU A 84 15.36 -8.57 -4.51
N PHE A 85 14.60 -8.45 -3.40
CA PHE A 85 15.01 -8.98 -2.10
C PHE A 85 15.06 -10.51 -2.10
N ASP A 86 14.05 -11.17 -2.65
CA ASP A 86 14.00 -12.64 -2.77
C ASP A 86 15.18 -13.18 -3.57
N ASN A 87 15.54 -12.52 -4.68
CA ASN A 87 16.62 -12.99 -5.57
C ASN A 87 18.05 -12.60 -5.13
N ARG A 88 18.24 -11.46 -4.46
CA ARG A 88 19.58 -10.95 -4.13
C ARG A 88 19.96 -11.07 -2.67
N PHE A 89 18.98 -11.10 -1.79
CA PHE A 89 19.18 -11.12 -0.33
C PHE A 89 18.62 -12.40 0.31
N SER A 90 18.20 -13.37 -0.52
CA SER A 90 17.63 -14.65 -0.07
C SER A 90 16.44 -14.48 0.88
N ALA A 91 15.64 -13.43 0.65
CA ALA A 91 14.47 -13.14 1.48
C ALA A 91 13.24 -14.01 1.12
N ASP A 92 13.36 -14.95 0.18
CA ASP A 92 12.32 -15.93 -0.11
C ASP A 92 12.00 -16.73 1.16
N GLY A 93 10.72 -16.72 1.55
CA GLY A 93 10.26 -17.25 2.85
C GLY A 93 10.35 -16.26 4.02
N HIS A 94 11.01 -15.11 3.87
CA HIS A 94 11.07 -14.04 4.87
C HIS A 94 10.40 -12.74 4.38
N SER A 95 9.68 -12.82 3.24
CA SER A 95 9.00 -11.69 2.60
C SER A 95 7.50 -11.75 2.80
N ILE A 96 6.89 -10.60 3.10
CA ILE A 96 5.44 -10.43 3.09
C ILE A 96 5.08 -9.10 2.41
N VAL A 97 4.03 -9.11 1.60
CA VAL A 97 3.51 -7.91 0.96
C VAL A 97 2.05 -7.68 1.33
N LEU A 98 1.71 -6.42 1.56
CA LEU A 98 0.37 -5.94 1.86
C LEU A 98 0.04 -4.86 0.83
N ILE A 99 -0.92 -5.14 -0.05
CA ILE A 99 -1.11 -4.31 -1.24
C ILE A 99 -2.57 -3.89 -1.37
N ASN A 100 -2.81 -2.60 -1.43
CA ASN A 100 -4.07 -2.02 -1.86
C ASN A 100 -4.03 -1.86 -3.38
N ASP A 101 -4.86 -2.62 -4.06
CA ASP A 101 -5.00 -2.57 -5.53
C ASP A 101 -6.37 -3.15 -5.90
N ASP A 102 -7.09 -2.46 -6.78
CA ASP A 102 -8.46 -2.82 -7.16
C ASP A 102 -8.58 -4.25 -7.73
N ASP A 103 -7.53 -4.71 -8.42
CA ASP A 103 -7.55 -6.02 -9.08
C ASP A 103 -7.16 -7.17 -8.13
N THR A 104 -6.50 -6.89 -7.00
CA THR A 104 -5.93 -7.92 -6.12
C THR A 104 -6.57 -8.02 -4.74
N THR A 105 -7.51 -7.15 -4.39
CA THR A 105 -8.14 -7.12 -3.06
C THR A 105 -8.78 -8.44 -2.63
N LEU A 106 -9.20 -9.31 -3.53
CA LEU A 106 -9.76 -10.62 -3.19
C LEU A 106 -8.75 -11.79 -3.31
N SER A 107 -7.50 -11.51 -3.63
CA SER A 107 -6.45 -12.53 -3.84
C SER A 107 -5.17 -12.30 -3.05
N GLN A 108 -4.92 -11.07 -2.58
CA GLN A 108 -3.76 -10.70 -1.77
C GLN A 108 -4.20 -9.98 -0.49
N PRO A 109 -3.43 -10.05 0.61
CA PRO A 109 -3.74 -9.29 1.81
C PRO A 109 -3.56 -7.79 1.57
N ILE A 110 -4.57 -7.01 1.98
CA ILE A 110 -4.57 -5.55 1.84
C ILE A 110 -3.75 -4.87 2.93
N ALA A 111 -3.25 -3.67 2.62
CA ALA A 111 -2.56 -2.79 3.54
C ALA A 111 -3.56 -2.03 4.41
N THR A 112 -3.64 -2.39 5.68
CA THR A 112 -4.37 -1.68 6.74
C THR A 112 -3.47 -1.54 7.96
N ARG A 113 -3.79 -0.66 8.90
CA ARG A 113 -3.05 -0.61 10.18
C ARG A 113 -3.01 -1.97 10.86
N THR A 114 -4.12 -2.70 10.84
CA THR A 114 -4.20 -4.03 11.47
C THR A 114 -3.31 -5.07 10.78
N SER A 115 -3.34 -5.14 9.44
CA SER A 115 -2.51 -6.10 8.70
C SER A 115 -1.02 -5.77 8.82
N ILE A 116 -0.65 -4.48 8.78
CA ILE A 116 0.73 -4.02 8.96
C ILE A 116 1.22 -4.31 10.38
N SER A 117 0.40 -4.03 11.42
CA SER A 117 0.75 -4.34 12.81
C SER A 117 1.00 -5.84 13.01
N LYS A 118 0.11 -6.70 12.49
CA LYS A 118 0.28 -8.16 12.55
C LYS A 118 1.51 -8.66 11.78
N ALA A 119 1.80 -8.08 10.62
CA ALA A 119 3.01 -8.42 9.86
C ALA A 119 4.29 -8.06 10.64
N ILE A 120 4.35 -6.84 11.21
CA ILE A 120 5.47 -6.40 12.03
C ILE A 120 5.63 -7.29 13.28
N GLU A 121 4.53 -7.62 13.97
CA GLU A 121 4.52 -8.51 15.13
C GLU A 121 5.07 -9.90 14.76
N THR A 122 4.51 -10.53 13.71
CA THR A 122 4.93 -11.86 13.26
C THR A 122 6.40 -11.87 12.81
N ILE A 123 6.86 -10.86 12.07
CA ILE A 123 8.29 -10.73 11.71
C ILE A 123 9.13 -10.63 12.97
N GLY A 124 8.74 -9.79 13.94
CA GLY A 124 9.46 -9.65 15.21
C GLY A 124 9.48 -10.92 16.08
N GLU A 125 8.53 -11.85 15.88
CA GLU A 125 8.52 -13.17 16.52
C GLU A 125 9.41 -14.19 15.80
N ARG A 126 9.55 -14.09 14.48
CA ARG A 126 10.29 -15.03 13.63
C ARG A 126 11.77 -14.70 13.50
N MET A 127 12.12 -13.41 13.44
CA MET A 127 13.49 -12.96 13.26
C MET A 127 14.34 -13.11 14.53
N ASN A 128 15.62 -13.40 14.35
CA ASN A 128 16.61 -13.22 15.39
C ASN A 128 16.94 -11.72 15.55
N LYS A 129 16.42 -11.10 16.61
CA LYS A 129 16.51 -9.64 16.82
C LYS A 129 17.93 -9.11 17.03
N ASP A 130 18.89 -9.99 17.26
CA ASP A 130 20.29 -9.62 17.48
C ASP A 130 21.11 -9.60 16.17
N GLU A 131 20.67 -10.31 15.13
CA GLU A 131 21.43 -10.44 13.87
C GLU A 131 20.62 -10.16 12.58
N ASP A 132 19.28 -10.34 12.60
CA ASP A 132 18.46 -10.15 11.40
C ASP A 132 18.05 -8.70 11.17
N VAL A 133 17.74 -8.38 9.93
CA VAL A 133 17.38 -7.04 9.50
C VAL A 133 16.00 -7.01 8.83
N LEU A 134 15.11 -6.14 9.31
CA LEU A 134 13.87 -5.82 8.59
C LEU A 134 14.11 -4.69 7.59
N PHE A 135 13.77 -4.92 6.33
CA PHE A 135 13.59 -3.87 5.32
C PHE A 135 12.09 -3.62 5.10
N LEU A 136 11.62 -2.45 5.51
CA LEU A 136 10.23 -2.02 5.34
C LEU A 136 10.14 -1.05 4.17
N PHE A 137 9.52 -1.48 3.08
CA PHE A 137 9.28 -0.68 1.88
C PHE A 137 7.84 -0.17 1.86
N LEU A 138 7.68 1.15 1.83
CA LEU A 138 6.39 1.82 1.82
C LEU A 138 6.26 2.66 0.55
N THR A 139 5.21 2.45 -0.24
CA THR A 139 4.92 3.25 -1.43
C THR A 139 3.44 3.60 -1.52
N SER A 140 3.14 4.89 -1.61
CA SER A 140 1.79 5.46 -1.73
C SER A 140 1.88 6.96 -1.91
N HIS A 141 0.72 7.62 -1.95
CA HIS A 141 0.66 9.07 -1.74
C HIS A 141 0.92 9.43 -0.28
N GLY A 142 1.35 10.67 -0.06
CA GLY A 142 1.58 11.23 1.26
C GLY A 142 1.18 12.69 1.33
N SER A 143 1.00 13.18 2.55
CA SER A 143 0.72 14.59 2.82
C SER A 143 1.96 15.32 3.36
N ALA A 144 1.94 16.66 3.35
CA ALA A 144 3.06 17.50 3.80
C ALA A 144 3.39 17.29 5.29
N ASP A 145 2.45 16.83 6.10
CA ASP A 145 2.61 16.47 7.51
C ASP A 145 3.06 15.02 7.74
N GLY A 146 3.42 14.32 6.66
CA GLY A 146 4.00 12.97 6.73
C GLY A 146 2.99 11.84 6.90
N VAL A 147 1.71 12.09 6.64
CA VAL A 147 0.71 11.00 6.61
C VAL A 147 0.90 10.20 5.34
N PHE A 148 1.06 8.89 5.48
CA PHE A 148 1.13 7.94 4.37
C PHE A 148 -0.28 7.41 4.08
N GLU A 149 -0.77 7.60 2.87
CA GLU A 149 -2.13 7.23 2.49
C GLU A 149 -2.31 5.71 2.44
N LEU A 150 -3.38 5.23 3.09
CA LEU A 150 -3.95 3.91 2.84
C LEU A 150 -5.36 4.08 2.30
N ASN A 151 -5.61 3.58 1.10
CA ASN A 151 -6.89 3.69 0.41
C ASN A 151 -7.19 2.40 -0.36
N ASN A 152 -8.37 1.85 -0.16
CA ASN A 152 -8.90 0.72 -0.93
C ASN A 152 -10.43 0.79 -0.95
N ALA A 153 -10.95 1.77 -1.69
CA ALA A 153 -12.40 1.97 -1.78
C ALA A 153 -13.12 0.70 -2.28
N PRO A 154 -14.29 0.36 -1.75
CA PRO A 154 -15.12 1.13 -0.82
C PRO A 154 -14.74 1.00 0.66
N LEU A 155 -13.70 0.23 1.01
CA LEU A 155 -13.30 0.00 2.39
C LEU A 155 -12.82 1.29 3.07
N GLN A 156 -13.25 1.51 4.32
CA GLN A 156 -12.82 2.64 5.13
C GLN A 156 -11.52 2.28 5.88
N ILE A 157 -10.38 2.74 5.40
CA ILE A 157 -9.05 2.41 5.92
C ILE A 157 -8.41 3.67 6.53
N GLN A 158 -7.75 3.52 7.68
CA GLN A 158 -7.02 4.59 8.33
C GLN A 158 -5.58 4.66 7.80
N SER A 159 -5.17 5.84 7.32
CA SER A 159 -3.80 6.14 6.87
C SER A 159 -2.77 6.05 8.00
N LEU A 160 -1.50 5.86 7.65
CA LEU A 160 -0.40 5.72 8.61
C LEU A 160 0.17 7.08 8.99
N THR A 161 0.69 7.16 10.21
CA THR A 161 1.57 8.25 10.63
C THR A 161 2.94 7.70 11.03
N PRO A 162 4.02 8.47 10.92
CA PRO A 162 5.35 8.05 11.35
C PRO A 162 5.40 7.62 12.83
N ALA A 163 4.65 8.33 13.69
CA ALA A 163 4.58 8.03 15.11
C ALA A 163 3.90 6.67 15.38
N TRP A 164 2.83 6.36 14.66
CA TRP A 164 2.16 5.06 14.76
C TRP A 164 3.10 3.93 14.32
N LEU A 165 3.74 4.07 13.15
CA LEU A 165 4.63 3.06 12.60
C LEU A 165 5.83 2.80 13.54
N ARG A 166 6.44 3.86 14.07
CA ARG A 166 7.50 3.73 15.08
C ARG A 166 7.04 2.93 16.28
N THR A 167 5.84 3.22 16.79
CA THR A 167 5.28 2.51 17.94
C THR A 167 5.12 1.02 17.68
N GLU A 168 4.64 0.61 16.49
CA GLU A 168 4.47 -0.81 16.15
C GLU A 168 5.83 -1.52 16.03
N LEU A 169 6.81 -0.90 15.38
CA LEU A 169 8.16 -1.44 15.25
C LEU A 169 8.87 -1.57 16.60
N ASP A 170 8.70 -0.60 17.49
CA ASP A 170 9.29 -0.61 18.85
C ASP A 170 8.64 -1.69 19.73
N LYS A 171 7.30 -1.87 19.65
CA LYS A 171 6.58 -2.95 20.34
C LYS A 171 7.07 -4.35 19.93
N ALA A 172 7.30 -4.55 18.62
CA ALA A 172 7.82 -5.82 18.09
C ALA A 172 9.29 -6.07 18.51
N GLY A 173 9.99 -5.07 19.04
CA GLY A 173 11.37 -5.17 19.48
C GLY A 173 12.39 -5.31 18.35
N ILE A 174 12.02 -4.91 17.13
CA ILE A 174 12.89 -4.99 15.94
C ILE A 174 13.95 -3.89 16.03
N ARG A 175 15.21 -4.30 16.25
CA ARG A 175 16.36 -3.39 16.44
C ARG A 175 16.95 -2.91 15.12
N TRP A 176 17.24 -3.87 14.23
CA TRP A 176 17.86 -3.60 12.94
C TRP A 176 16.78 -3.48 11.87
N ARG A 177 16.55 -2.23 11.43
CA ARG A 177 15.49 -1.93 10.48
C ARG A 177 15.86 -0.78 9.56
N VAL A 178 15.47 -0.91 8.30
CA VAL A 178 15.53 0.13 7.25
C VAL A 178 14.10 0.45 6.84
N VAL A 179 13.74 1.73 6.77
CA VAL A 179 12.39 2.21 6.39
C VAL A 179 12.50 3.26 5.30
#